data_cf99a73a5680d449b957327dee1a9529
#
_entry.id   cf99a73a5680d449b957327dee1a9529
#
_cell.length_a   1.000
_cell.length_b   1.000
_cell.length_c   1.000
_cell.angle_alpha   90.00
_cell.angle_beta   90.00
_cell.angle_gamma   90.00
#
_symmetry.space_group_name_H-M   'P 1'
#
loop_
_entity.id
_entity.type
_entity.pdbx_description
1 polymer ?
#
loop_
_entity_poly.entity_id
_entity_poly.type
_entity_poly.pdbx_seq_one_letter_code
_entity_poly.pdbx_strand_id
1 'polypeptide(L)'
;MMCYLLAGQDPGPFEFIDAPVDRKPIIFQAGEYDITIHPNTYVYCLPAVSRFVRGDAVGDVITSDLIHTPDISLLIDLVTNGKIILGNHNWLVSTSCASGPAFEGSGLTSGMRGMHGAIDHVRIDPITDEISYDVIGDSKPKDIC
;
A
#
# COMPACT_ATOMS: atom_id res chain seq x y z
N MET A 1 0.34 -10.92 6.84
CA MET A 1 1.52 -11.49 7.50
C MET A 1 1.68 -10.96 8.93
N MET A 2 1.80 -9.63 9.16
CA MET A 2 2.03 -9.07 10.51
C MET A 2 1.03 -9.57 11.56
N CYS A 3 -0.27 -9.58 11.25
CA CYS A 3 -1.31 -10.04 12.18
C CYS A 3 -1.18 -11.54 12.52
N TYR A 4 -0.74 -12.36 11.58
CA TYR A 4 -0.48 -13.78 11.82
C TYR A 4 0.70 -13.98 12.78
N LEU A 5 1.80 -13.26 12.55
CA LEU A 5 2.96 -13.30 13.45
C LEU A 5 2.60 -12.78 14.83
N LEU A 6 1.82 -11.71 14.92
CA LEU A 6 1.37 -11.14 16.19
C LEU A 6 0.48 -12.12 16.97
N ALA A 7 -0.35 -12.87 16.26
CA ALA A 7 -1.23 -13.88 16.82
C ALA A 7 -0.57 -15.28 16.95
N GLY A 8 0.75 -15.38 16.84
CA GLY A 8 1.49 -16.63 16.92
C GLY A 8 1.10 -17.68 15.86
N GLN A 9 0.48 -17.25 14.77
CA GLN A 9 0.03 -18.14 13.69
C GLN A 9 1.10 -18.24 12.60
N ASP A 10 1.09 -19.37 11.88
CA ASP A 10 2.01 -19.61 10.77
C ASP A 10 1.74 -18.67 9.59
N PRO A 11 2.71 -17.83 9.18
CA PRO A 11 2.58 -16.96 8.01
C PRO A 11 2.82 -17.69 6.68
N GLY A 12 3.16 -18.98 6.69
CA GLY A 12 3.50 -19.78 5.51
C GLY A 12 2.57 -19.64 4.32
N PRO A 13 1.24 -19.54 4.49
CA PRO A 13 0.32 -19.31 3.37
C PRO A 13 0.60 -18.03 2.56
N PHE A 14 1.35 -17.06 3.11
CA PHE A 14 1.72 -15.83 2.41
C PHE A 14 3.01 -15.93 1.58
N GLU A 15 3.75 -17.03 1.69
CA GLU A 15 4.99 -17.26 0.93
C GLU A 15 4.71 -17.65 -0.52
N PHE A 16 3.59 -18.31 -0.78
CA PHE A 16 3.22 -18.80 -2.11
C PHE A 16 2.14 -17.93 -2.74
N ILE A 17 2.32 -17.58 -4.04
CA ILE A 17 1.41 -16.70 -4.77
C ILE A 17 0.00 -17.28 -4.85
N ASP A 18 -0.13 -18.57 -5.02
CA ASP A 18 -1.40 -19.28 -5.22
C ASP A 18 -2.01 -19.85 -3.92
N ALA A 19 -1.37 -19.61 -2.78
CA ALA A 19 -1.90 -20.09 -1.51
C ALA A 19 -3.19 -19.37 -1.13
N PRO A 20 -4.24 -20.08 -0.70
CA PRO A 20 -5.47 -19.47 -0.25
C PRO A 20 -5.22 -18.62 0.99
N VAL A 21 -5.68 -17.37 0.96
CA VAL A 21 -5.63 -16.46 2.10
C VAL A 21 -6.90 -16.66 2.93
N ASP A 22 -6.75 -16.91 4.23
CA ASP A 22 -7.89 -16.90 5.13
C ASP A 22 -8.48 -15.49 5.21
N ARG A 23 -9.78 -15.39 4.86
CA ARG A 23 -10.51 -14.12 4.83
C ARG A 23 -11.24 -13.83 6.14
N LYS A 24 -10.94 -14.57 7.20
CA LYS A 24 -11.51 -14.31 8.51
C LYS A 24 -10.68 -13.30 9.29
N PRO A 25 -11.30 -12.48 10.14
CA PRO A 25 -10.56 -11.66 11.09
C PRO A 25 -9.85 -12.54 12.11
N ILE A 26 -8.69 -12.10 12.57
CA ILE A 26 -8.00 -12.72 13.69
C ILE A 26 -8.36 -11.92 14.94
N ILE A 27 -8.89 -12.62 15.95
CA ILE A 27 -9.32 -12.01 17.22
C ILE A 27 -8.67 -12.76 18.37
N PHE A 28 -8.01 -12.05 19.26
CA PHE A 28 -7.37 -12.63 20.45
C PHE A 28 -7.35 -11.60 21.61
N GLN A 29 -7.03 -12.05 22.83
CA GLN A 29 -6.81 -11.16 23.95
C GLN A 29 -5.34 -10.76 24.06
N ALA A 30 -5.09 -9.48 24.37
CA ALA A 30 -3.73 -8.93 24.44
C ALA A 30 -2.82 -9.67 25.41
N GLY A 31 -3.36 -10.16 26.52
CA GLY A 31 -2.62 -10.93 27.52
C GLY A 31 -2.15 -12.30 27.04
N GLU A 32 -2.65 -12.83 25.93
CA GLU A 32 -2.21 -14.11 25.36
C GLU A 32 -0.85 -13.97 24.64
N TYR A 33 -0.45 -12.75 24.27
CA TYR A 33 0.69 -12.50 23.40
C TYR A 33 1.62 -11.38 23.89
N ASP A 34 1.71 -11.15 25.21
CA ASP A 34 2.60 -10.17 25.84
C ASP A 34 2.45 -8.72 25.30
N ILE A 35 1.27 -8.36 24.84
CA ILE A 35 0.99 -6.99 24.35
C ILE A 35 0.78 -6.09 25.57
N THR A 36 1.58 -5.01 25.68
CA THR A 36 1.61 -4.09 26.83
C THR A 36 0.40 -3.17 26.88
N ILE A 37 -0.79 -3.75 27.04
CA ILE A 37 -2.06 -3.07 27.31
C ILE A 37 -2.84 -3.91 28.33
N HIS A 38 -4.06 -3.49 28.68
CA HIS A 38 -4.86 -4.28 29.62
C HIS A 38 -5.05 -5.72 29.08
N PRO A 39 -4.73 -6.78 29.83
CA PRO A 39 -4.68 -8.16 29.32
C PRO A 39 -6.00 -8.68 28.74
N ASN A 40 -7.13 -8.22 29.24
CA ASN A 40 -8.46 -8.61 28.74
C ASN A 40 -8.93 -7.78 27.52
N THR A 41 -8.08 -6.91 26.97
CA THR A 41 -8.42 -6.15 25.77
C THR A 41 -8.39 -7.07 24.56
N TYR A 42 -9.47 -7.04 23.77
CA TYR A 42 -9.50 -7.76 22.50
C TYR A 42 -8.71 -6.99 21.44
N VAL A 43 -7.86 -7.72 20.74
CA VAL A 43 -7.16 -7.26 19.54
C VAL A 43 -7.90 -7.84 18.34
N TYR A 44 -8.36 -6.97 17.45
CA TYR A 44 -9.07 -7.33 16.23
C TYR A 44 -8.22 -6.96 15.02
N CYS A 45 -7.72 -7.97 14.31
CA CYS A 45 -7.02 -7.77 13.06
C CYS A 45 -7.99 -7.88 11.89
N LEU A 46 -8.13 -6.80 11.12
CA LEU A 46 -8.97 -6.80 9.93
C LEU A 46 -8.57 -7.91 8.95
N PRO A 47 -9.54 -8.56 8.31
CA PRO A 47 -9.27 -9.67 7.40
C PRO A 47 -8.53 -9.21 6.15
N ALA A 48 -7.85 -10.14 5.50
CA ALA A 48 -7.29 -9.94 4.17
C ALA A 48 -8.32 -10.37 3.10
N VAL A 49 -8.46 -9.59 2.04
CA VAL A 49 -9.27 -9.96 0.87
C VAL A 49 -8.46 -10.87 -0.06
N SER A 50 -7.19 -10.54 -0.24
CA SER A 50 -6.24 -11.30 -1.03
C SER A 50 -4.82 -11.09 -0.49
N ARG A 51 -3.84 -11.74 -1.12
CA ARG A 51 -2.42 -11.58 -0.75
C ARG A 51 -1.96 -10.12 -0.74
N PHE A 52 -2.41 -9.31 -1.68
CA PHE A 52 -1.98 -7.93 -1.87
C PHE A 52 -3.01 -6.88 -1.43
N VAL A 53 -4.24 -7.29 -1.14
CA VAL A 53 -5.32 -6.45 -0.61
C VAL A 53 -5.66 -6.95 0.79
N ARG A 54 -5.17 -6.25 1.80
CA ARG A 54 -5.21 -6.71 3.20
C ARG A 54 -6.11 -5.84 4.06
N GLY A 55 -5.94 -5.94 5.37
CA GLY A 55 -6.75 -5.24 6.35
C GLY A 55 -6.73 -3.71 6.25
N ASP A 56 -5.66 -3.12 5.71
CA ASP A 56 -5.56 -1.70 5.34
C ASP A 56 -6.72 -1.31 4.40
N ALA A 57 -6.80 -1.99 3.25
CA ALA A 57 -7.87 -1.74 2.28
C ALA A 57 -9.29 -2.01 2.83
N VAL A 58 -9.44 -2.98 3.73
CA VAL A 58 -10.72 -3.22 4.42
C VAL A 58 -11.04 -2.06 5.36
N GLY A 59 -10.06 -1.53 6.06
CA GLY A 59 -10.19 -0.33 6.90
C GLY A 59 -10.61 0.88 6.08
N ASP A 60 -9.98 1.11 4.93
CA ASP A 60 -10.29 2.21 4.01
C ASP A 60 -11.74 2.14 3.50
N VAL A 61 -12.19 0.96 3.12
CA VAL A 61 -13.59 0.74 2.68
C VAL A 61 -14.59 1.04 3.80
N ILE A 62 -14.28 0.64 5.03
CA ILE A 62 -15.15 0.90 6.18
C ILE A 62 -15.19 2.40 6.51
N THR A 63 -14.03 3.06 6.50
CA THR A 63 -13.92 4.48 6.90
C THR A 63 -14.41 5.44 5.83
N SER A 64 -14.34 5.05 4.54
CA SER A 64 -14.83 5.86 3.41
C SER A 64 -16.31 5.79 3.17
N ASP A 65 -17.04 4.96 3.93
CA ASP A 65 -18.48 4.70 3.76
C ASP A 65 -18.86 4.10 2.39
N LEU A 66 -17.89 3.56 1.67
CA LEU A 66 -18.09 3.02 0.32
C LEU A 66 -19.09 1.87 0.28
N ILE A 67 -19.18 1.12 1.37
CA ILE A 67 -20.14 0.00 1.53
C ILE A 67 -21.61 0.44 1.64
N HIS A 68 -21.88 1.72 1.86
CA HIS A 68 -23.23 2.24 1.99
C HIS A 68 -23.66 3.14 0.82
N THR A 69 -22.72 3.53 -0.04
CA THR A 69 -23.04 4.39 -1.18
C THR A 69 -23.72 3.61 -2.32
N PRO A 70 -24.83 4.12 -2.90
CA PRO A 70 -25.46 3.55 -4.07
C PRO A 70 -24.70 3.85 -5.37
N ASP A 71 -23.95 4.94 -5.40
CA ASP A 71 -23.22 5.40 -6.57
C ASP A 71 -21.89 4.66 -6.73
N ILE A 72 -21.49 4.41 -7.98
CA ILE A 72 -20.17 3.85 -8.28
C ILE A 72 -19.12 4.88 -7.88
N SER A 73 -18.29 4.50 -6.94
CA SER A 73 -17.26 5.34 -6.34
C SER A 73 -15.88 4.70 -6.47
N LEU A 74 -14.87 5.55 -6.59
CA LEU A 74 -13.46 5.16 -6.68
C LEU A 74 -12.73 5.63 -5.43
N LEU A 75 -12.12 4.69 -4.71
CA LEU A 75 -11.22 4.96 -3.60
C LEU A 75 -9.79 4.66 -4.06
N ILE A 76 -8.89 5.60 -3.81
CA ILE A 76 -7.46 5.45 -4.09
C ILE A 76 -6.70 5.72 -2.78
N ASP A 77 -6.02 4.69 -2.29
CA ASP A 77 -5.09 4.79 -1.15
C ASP A 77 -3.66 4.94 -1.70
N LEU A 78 -3.06 6.09 -1.45
CA LEU A 78 -1.73 6.46 -1.95
C LEU A 78 -0.67 6.19 -0.88
N VAL A 79 -0.30 4.94 -0.75
CA VAL A 79 0.81 4.48 0.11
C VAL A 79 1.82 3.70 -0.72
N THR A 80 2.93 3.26 -0.11
CA THR A 80 3.99 2.47 -0.79
C THR A 80 3.46 1.36 -1.70
N ASN A 81 2.41 0.67 -1.26
CA ASN A 81 1.67 -0.28 -2.07
C ASN A 81 0.23 0.22 -2.21
N GLY A 82 0.01 1.14 -3.12
CA GLY A 82 -1.28 1.76 -3.37
C GLY A 82 -2.39 0.76 -3.57
N LYS A 83 -3.60 1.15 -3.17
CA LYS A 83 -4.81 0.36 -3.39
C LYS A 83 -5.80 1.17 -4.21
N ILE A 84 -6.41 0.51 -5.16
CA ILE A 84 -7.50 1.07 -5.95
C ILE A 84 -8.72 0.19 -5.72
N ILE A 85 -9.79 0.78 -5.23
CA ILE A 85 -11.04 0.09 -4.94
C ILE A 85 -12.16 0.82 -5.68
N LEU A 86 -12.91 0.10 -6.49
CA LEU A 86 -14.00 0.61 -7.30
C LEU A 86 -15.28 -0.17 -7.00
N GLY A 87 -16.39 0.52 -6.88
CA GLY A 87 -17.71 -0.10 -6.76
C GLY A 87 -18.69 0.69 -5.90
N ASN A 88 -19.66 0.00 -5.33
CA ASN A 88 -20.70 0.56 -4.47
C ASN A 88 -21.15 -0.49 -3.44
N HIS A 89 -22.27 -0.21 -2.75
CA HIS A 89 -22.83 -1.11 -1.72
C HIS A 89 -23.17 -2.53 -2.21
N ASN A 90 -23.32 -2.77 -3.52
CA ASN A 90 -23.64 -4.09 -4.07
C ASN A 90 -22.42 -4.92 -4.40
N TRP A 91 -21.34 -4.27 -4.84
CA TRP A 91 -20.12 -4.94 -5.26
C TRP A 91 -18.91 -4.02 -5.15
N LEU A 92 -17.76 -4.63 -4.88
CA LEU A 92 -16.47 -3.96 -4.85
C LEU A 92 -15.45 -4.81 -5.60
N VAL A 93 -14.61 -4.17 -6.39
CA VAL A 93 -13.41 -4.75 -6.96
C VAL A 93 -12.21 -3.97 -6.45
N SER A 94 -11.10 -4.66 -6.23
CA SER A 94 -9.89 -4.03 -5.72
C SER A 94 -8.64 -4.57 -6.39
N THR A 95 -7.66 -3.71 -6.53
CA THR A 95 -6.32 -4.08 -6.97
C THR A 95 -5.28 -3.36 -6.12
N SER A 96 -4.06 -3.90 -6.11
CA SER A 96 -2.90 -3.25 -5.51
C SER A 96 -1.93 -2.85 -6.61
N CYS A 97 -1.37 -1.66 -6.52
CA CYS A 97 -0.32 -1.18 -7.42
C CYS A 97 0.89 -0.72 -6.62
N ALA A 98 2.07 -0.90 -7.17
CA ALA A 98 3.27 -0.29 -6.63
C ALA A 98 3.21 1.21 -6.94
N SER A 99 3.15 2.04 -5.90
CA SER A 99 3.08 3.51 -6.00
C SER A 99 4.13 4.20 -5.13
N GLY A 100 5.07 3.44 -4.62
CA GLY A 100 6.15 3.92 -3.77
C GLY A 100 7.52 3.65 -4.39
N PRO A 101 8.56 3.56 -3.57
CA PRO A 101 9.96 3.50 -3.99
C PRO A 101 10.34 2.32 -4.91
N ALA A 102 9.39 1.52 -5.32
CA ALA A 102 9.62 0.44 -6.29
C ALA A 102 10.15 0.94 -7.63
N PHE A 103 9.90 2.21 -7.97
CA PHE A 103 10.41 2.86 -9.17
C PHE A 103 11.71 3.65 -8.93
N GLU A 104 12.05 3.92 -7.68
CA GLU A 104 13.27 4.66 -7.33
C GLU A 104 14.52 3.84 -7.69
N GLY A 105 14.95 3.98 -8.92
CA GLY A 105 16.17 3.38 -9.43
C GLY A 105 16.16 1.88 -9.68
N SER A 106 15.03 1.20 -9.44
CA SER A 106 14.93 -0.24 -9.69
C SER A 106 14.31 -0.53 -11.05
N GLY A 107 15.06 -1.19 -11.93
CA GLY A 107 14.58 -1.61 -13.24
C GLY A 107 14.63 -0.54 -14.34
N LEU A 108 15.13 0.64 -14.06
CA LEU A 108 15.36 1.70 -15.03
C LEU A 108 16.86 1.86 -15.28
N THR A 109 17.26 2.02 -16.55
CA THR A 109 18.67 2.19 -16.94
C THR A 109 19.28 3.47 -16.35
N SER A 110 18.47 4.53 -16.25
CA SER A 110 18.85 5.84 -15.69
C SER A 110 18.02 6.18 -14.46
N GLY A 111 17.76 5.18 -13.61
CA GLY A 111 17.02 5.36 -12.38
C GLY A 111 17.92 5.36 -11.15
N MET A 112 17.68 6.25 -10.20
CA MET A 112 18.37 6.29 -8.92
C MET A 112 17.41 6.65 -7.78
N ARG A 113 17.83 6.40 -6.54
CA ARG A 113 17.07 6.81 -5.37
C ARG A 113 17.05 8.33 -5.23
N GLY A 114 16.03 8.89 -4.61
CA GLY A 114 15.90 10.31 -4.28
C GLY A 114 17.01 10.79 -3.34
N MET A 115 18.17 11.08 -3.90
CA MET A 115 19.36 11.53 -3.19
C MET A 115 20.12 12.61 -4.01
N HIS A 116 21.16 13.20 -3.44
CA HIS A 116 21.94 14.24 -4.12
C HIS A 116 22.35 13.85 -5.55
N GLY A 117 21.90 14.64 -6.52
CA GLY A 117 22.12 14.41 -7.94
C GLY A 117 20.97 13.75 -8.67
N ALA A 118 19.93 13.33 -7.97
CA ALA A 118 18.72 12.82 -8.61
C ALA A 118 17.89 13.96 -9.18
N ILE A 119 17.38 13.78 -10.40
CA ILE A 119 16.37 14.64 -11.00
C ILE A 119 15.03 14.21 -10.45
N ASP A 120 14.30 15.11 -9.76
CA ASP A 120 13.03 14.81 -9.11
C ASP A 120 11.82 15.48 -9.78
N HIS A 121 12.04 16.54 -10.55
CA HIS A 121 11.00 17.20 -11.31
C HIS A 121 11.49 17.49 -12.72
N VAL A 122 10.67 17.13 -13.70
CA VAL A 122 10.89 17.46 -15.12
C VAL A 122 9.70 18.22 -15.63
N ARG A 123 9.93 19.31 -16.36
CA ARG A 123 8.92 20.12 -17.02
C ARG A 123 9.27 20.23 -18.50
N ILE A 124 8.28 20.07 -19.34
CA ILE A 124 8.41 20.24 -20.80
C ILE A 124 7.51 21.40 -21.19
N ASP A 125 8.07 22.43 -21.79
CA ASP A 125 7.29 23.53 -22.34
C ASP A 125 6.49 23.02 -23.55
N PRO A 126 5.15 23.12 -23.55
CA PRO A 126 4.32 22.55 -24.61
C PRO A 126 4.39 23.30 -25.95
N ILE A 127 5.06 24.45 -26.00
CA ILE A 127 5.19 25.27 -27.22
C ILE A 127 6.59 25.16 -27.81
N THR A 128 7.61 25.18 -26.95
CA THR A 128 9.02 25.18 -27.39
C THR A 128 9.69 23.83 -27.31
N ASP A 129 9.04 22.84 -26.67
CA ASP A 129 9.61 21.53 -26.32
C ASP A 129 10.89 21.62 -25.46
N GLU A 130 11.13 22.79 -24.85
CA GLU A 130 12.27 22.93 -23.93
C GLU A 130 12.04 22.15 -22.66
N ILE A 131 13.09 21.43 -22.25
CA ILE A 131 13.08 20.60 -21.04
C ILE A 131 13.79 21.36 -19.92
N SER A 132 13.11 21.52 -18.80
CA SER A 132 13.71 21.99 -17.54
C SER A 132 13.52 20.96 -16.44
N TYR A 133 14.44 20.92 -15.51
CA TYR A 133 14.39 19.94 -14.41
C TYR A 133 15.01 20.49 -13.14
N ASP A 134 14.55 19.95 -12.01
CA ASP A 134 15.12 20.22 -10.69
C ASP A 134 15.99 19.03 -10.26
N VAL A 135 17.03 19.29 -9.49
CA VAL A 135 17.97 18.27 -9.00
C VAL A 135 18.01 18.34 -7.48
N ILE A 136 17.92 17.19 -6.82
CA ILE A 136 18.03 17.11 -5.37
C ILE A 136 19.44 17.51 -4.92
N GLY A 137 19.53 18.60 -4.16
CA GLY A 137 20.77 19.17 -3.65
C GLY A 137 21.56 19.94 -4.72
N ASP A 138 22.60 20.66 -4.28
CA ASP A 138 23.47 21.46 -5.15
C ASP A 138 24.51 20.57 -5.85
N SER A 139 24.07 19.73 -6.76
CA SER A 139 24.94 18.81 -7.48
C SER A 139 24.57 18.70 -8.95
N LYS A 140 25.51 18.20 -9.76
CA LYS A 140 25.20 17.91 -11.16
C LYS A 140 24.19 16.77 -11.26
N PRO A 141 23.24 16.83 -12.22
CA PRO A 141 22.32 15.73 -12.45
C PRO A 141 23.09 14.45 -12.80
N LYS A 142 22.61 13.33 -12.23
CA LYS A 142 23.16 12.00 -12.46
C LYS A 142 22.13 11.12 -13.16
N ASP A 143 20.99 10.92 -12.51
CA ASP A 143 19.90 10.07 -12.97
C ASP A 143 18.55 10.59 -12.42
N ILE A 144 17.43 9.93 -12.76
CA ILE A 144 16.08 10.31 -12.40
C ILE A 144 15.59 9.46 -11.21
N CYS A 145 14.91 10.08 -10.25
CA CYS A 145 14.24 9.36 -9.15
C CYS A 145 12.73 9.24 -9.36
#